data_ebc1df33dd021491074e3def211265a2
#
_entry.id   ebc1df33dd021491074e3def211265a2
#
_cell.length_a   1.000
_cell.length_b   1.000
_cell.length_c   1.000
_cell.angle_alpha   90.00
_cell.angle_beta   90.00
_cell.angle_gamma   90.00
#
_symmetry.space_group_name_H-M   'P 1'
#
loop_
_entity.id
_entity.type
_entity.pdbx_description
1 polymer ?
#
loop_
_entity_poly.entity_id
_entity_poly.type
_entity_poly.pdbx_seq_one_letter_code
_entity_poly.pdbx_strand_id
1 'polypeptide(L)' 'MNANVNYSGVILLLRKLVTSGHCTKKEAGRIAARIAKQTGADIILSI' A
#
# COMPACT_ATOMS: atom_id res chain seq x y z
N MET A 1 0.14 12.41 12.64
CA MET A 1 -0.53 11.62 11.59
C MET A 1 -0.52 10.16 11.99
N ASN A 2 -1.64 9.47 11.93
CA ASN A 2 -1.68 8.09 12.37
C ASN A 2 -1.23 7.12 11.26
N ALA A 3 -0.93 5.88 11.64
CA ALA A 3 -0.41 4.87 10.71
C ALA A 3 -1.38 4.56 9.57
N ASN A 4 -2.68 4.58 9.83
CA ASN A 4 -3.68 4.27 8.81
C ASN A 4 -3.73 5.37 7.73
N VAL A 5 -3.57 6.63 8.10
CA VAL A 5 -3.53 7.73 7.15
C VAL A 5 -2.30 7.60 6.25
N ASN A 6 -1.14 7.32 6.85
CA ASN A 6 0.09 7.12 6.10
C ASN A 6 -0.03 5.92 5.16
N TYR A 7 -0.61 4.83 5.65
CA TYR A 7 -0.82 3.62 4.86
C TYR A 7 -1.73 3.89 3.66
N SER A 8 -2.80 4.66 3.86
CA SER A 8 -3.72 5.03 2.76
C SER A 8 -2.99 5.79 1.66
N GLY A 9 -2.09 6.70 2.02
CA GLY A 9 -1.27 7.42 1.05
C GLY A 9 -0.37 6.49 0.25
N VAL A 10 0.24 5.51 0.93
CA VAL A 10 1.08 4.51 0.27
C VAL A 10 0.25 3.66 -0.71
N ILE A 11 -0.96 3.26 -0.32
CA ILE A 11 -1.84 2.48 -1.19
C ILE A 11 -2.19 3.25 -2.45
N LEU A 12 -2.47 4.55 -2.35
CA LEU A 12 -2.75 5.37 -3.52
C LEU A 12 -1.56 5.43 -4.46
N LEU A 13 -0.36 5.56 -3.92
CA LEU A 13 0.85 5.55 -4.72
C LEU A 13 1.05 4.21 -5.43
N LEU A 14 0.90 3.11 -4.70
CA LEU A 14 1.05 1.77 -5.26
C LEU A 14 0.02 1.51 -6.36
N ARG A 15 -1.20 1.99 -6.18
CA ARG A 15 -2.25 1.86 -7.20
C ARG A 15 -1.86 2.57 -8.49
N LYS A 16 -1.25 3.76 -8.39
CA LYS A 16 -0.75 4.49 -9.55
C LYS A 16 0.37 3.72 -10.24
N LEU A 17 1.27 3.12 -9.48
CA LEU A 17 2.36 2.32 -10.04
C LEU A 17 1.85 1.10 -10.79
N VAL A 18 0.83 0.44 -10.26
CA VAL A 18 0.19 -0.69 -10.94
C VAL A 18 -0.48 -0.24 -12.24
N THR A 19 -1.23 0.85 -12.19
CA THR A 19 -1.95 1.38 -13.36
C THR A 19 -1.00 1.79 -14.47
N SER A 20 0.16 2.35 -14.11
CA SER A 20 1.16 2.80 -15.10
C SER A 20 2.09 1.68 -15.57
N GLY A 21 1.93 0.47 -15.05
CA GLY A 21 2.74 -0.69 -15.46
C GLY A 21 4.09 -0.80 -14.80
N HIS A 22 4.38 -0.01 -13.77
CA HIS A 22 5.65 -0.06 -13.08
C HIS A 22 5.75 -1.18 -12.06
N CYS A 23 4.63 -1.71 -11.60
CA CYS A 23 4.62 -2.92 -10.78
C CYS A 23 3.30 -3.69 -10.98
N THR A 24 3.30 -4.97 -10.60
CA THR A 24 2.12 -5.81 -10.68
C THR A 24 1.28 -5.65 -9.42
N LYS A 25 -0.01 -6.06 -9.50
CA LYS A 25 -0.88 -6.09 -8.32
C LYS A 25 -0.29 -6.96 -7.23
N LYS A 26 0.31 -8.09 -7.59
CA LYS A 26 0.91 -9.01 -6.65
C LYS A 26 2.08 -8.35 -5.91
N GLU A 27 2.94 -7.66 -6.63
CA GLU A 27 4.06 -6.94 -6.04
C GLU A 27 3.57 -5.81 -5.13
N ALA A 28 2.61 -5.02 -5.61
CA ALA A 28 2.04 -3.93 -4.84
C ALA A 28 1.39 -4.44 -3.55
N GLY A 29 0.67 -5.56 -3.63
CA GLY A 29 0.05 -6.17 -2.47
C GLY A 29 1.07 -6.60 -1.41
N ARG A 30 2.21 -7.16 -1.85
CA ARG A 30 3.28 -7.54 -0.93
C ARG A 30 3.90 -6.32 -0.25
N ILE A 31 4.14 -5.26 -1.01
CA ILE A 31 4.69 -4.02 -0.46
C ILE A 31 3.72 -3.41 0.56
N ALA A 32 2.45 -3.36 0.21
CA ALA A 32 1.41 -2.81 1.08
C ALA A 32 1.32 -3.58 2.41
N ALA A 33 1.32 -4.91 2.34
CA ALA A 33 1.26 -5.76 3.53
C ALA A 33 2.47 -5.54 4.43
N ARG A 34 3.65 -5.42 3.84
CA ARG A 34 4.88 -5.19 4.58
C ARG A 34 4.86 -3.83 5.29
N ILE A 35 4.43 -2.79 4.59
CA ILE A 35 4.35 -1.45 5.16
C ILE A 35 3.31 -1.40 6.27
N ALA A 36 2.16 -2.02 6.09
CA ALA A 36 1.13 -2.09 7.12
C ALA A 36 1.68 -2.72 8.40
N LYS A 37 2.43 -3.81 8.26
CA LYS A 37 3.04 -4.49 9.40
C LYS A 37 4.07 -3.60 10.09
N GLN A 38 4.90 -2.91 9.33
CA GLN A 38 5.96 -2.04 9.89
C GLN A 38 5.40 -0.80 10.56
N THR A 39 4.32 -0.23 10.05
CA THR A 39 3.74 1.00 10.57
C THR A 39 2.67 0.77 11.62
N GLY A 40 2.22 -0.47 11.79
CA GLY A 40 1.16 -0.81 12.73
C GLY A 40 -0.23 -0.41 12.26
N ALA A 41 -0.44 -0.30 10.95
CA ALA A 41 -1.76 0.01 10.41
C ALA A 41 -2.74 -1.13 10.67
N ASP A 42 -3.95 -0.78 11.11
CA ASP A 42 -4.99 -1.75 11.44
C ASP A 42 -5.81 -2.17 10.22
N ILE A 43 -5.81 -1.34 9.20
CA ILE A 43 -6.64 -1.52 8.02
C ILE A 43 -5.77 -2.01 6.87
N ILE A 44 -6.20 -3.10 6.23
CA ILE A 44 -5.55 -3.59 5.02
C ILE A 44 -6.43 -3.19 3.84
N LEU A 45 -5.92 -2.31 3.00
CA LEU A 45 -6.65 -1.82 1.84
C LEU A 45 -6.32 -2.66 0.61
N SER A 46 -7.34 -2.93 -0.19
CA SER A 46 -7.18 -3.64 -1.46
C SER A 46 -6.57 -2.71 -2.52
N ILE A 47 -5.70 -3.23 -3.32
CA ILE A 47 -5.07 -2.48 -4.40
C ILE A 47 -5.74 -2.75 -5.75
#